data_cde3748d5f9af6d0552f59557acafd1b
#
_entry.id   cde3748d5f9af6d0552f59557acafd1b
#
_cell.length_a   1.000
_cell.length_b   1.000
_cell.length_c   1.000
_cell.angle_alpha   90.00
_cell.angle_beta   90.00
_cell.angle_gamma   90.00
#
_symmetry.space_group_name_H-M   'P 1'
#
loop_
_entity.id
_entity.type
_entity.pdbx_description
1 polymer ?
#
loop_
_entity_poly.entity_id
_entity_poly.type
_entity_poly.pdbx_seq_one_letter_code
_entity_poly.pdbx_strand_id
1 'polypeptide(L)'
;MNQENTELGGPDLTQGVEILTIPDGTMLLGHARGEAVLLIRRDDEMFAIGATCTHYGAPLVGGLIVGDTVRCPWHHACFSVTTGEALRAPALNPVSCWRVEQRGSMAYVMERRERHQPPVHWPAAGIADSVVIVGGGAAGNAAAETLRREGYSGHVTMLSADVSLPCDRPNLSKGYLAGMASEESNWLRSTQFYNEHKIDLHLGGRVTAIDIHNGRVEMADGARHAFGALLLVTGSEPVRLDVPGAELPHVHYLRTVTDSRALVSKALASRRAVVIGASFIGLEVAASLRARNIDVHVVGSEKIPMERILGPDVGKFIRKLHEDNGVTFHLGTTATSIDEHSVTLKNGDKLQADFVVVGIGVRPETALAARAGLAVDRGVTVDEYLEASAPRIFAAGDIARWPDRLTGESIRVEHFVVAERQGQTAARNILGRRERFDAVPFFWTEQYDFGLAYVGHAERWDKIEVDGSLDRRDCTISYWRAGKKLAVAVVHRDLEGLKAEVEFERAMTAMSANVQVDQARYRPTC
;
A
#
# COMPACT_ATOMS: atom_id res chain seq x y z
N MET A 1 -22.22 -12.53 -7.27
CA MET A 1 -22.39 -11.97 -5.91
C MET A 1 -23.83 -11.59 -5.76
N ASN A 2 -24.56 -12.32 -4.91
CA ASN A 2 -25.92 -11.94 -4.52
C ASN A 2 -25.84 -10.60 -3.80
N GLN A 3 -26.59 -9.61 -4.28
CA GLN A 3 -26.95 -8.45 -3.46
C GLN A 3 -27.85 -8.99 -2.33
N GLU A 4 -27.22 -9.42 -1.24
CA GLU A 4 -27.94 -9.51 0.01
C GLU A 4 -28.41 -8.09 0.33
N ASN A 5 -29.70 -7.98 0.56
CA ASN A 5 -30.36 -6.82 1.12
C ASN A 5 -29.70 -6.54 2.48
N THR A 6 -28.63 -5.75 2.47
CA THR A 6 -28.02 -5.27 3.72
C THR A 6 -29.07 -4.34 4.32
N GLU A 7 -29.71 -4.78 5.38
CA GLU A 7 -30.54 -3.90 6.22
C GLU A 7 -29.69 -2.66 6.53
N LEU A 8 -30.16 -1.51 6.06
CA LEU A 8 -29.50 -0.23 6.29
C LEU A 8 -29.51 0.01 7.81
N GLY A 9 -28.36 -0.15 8.45
CA GLY A 9 -28.24 -0.02 9.91
C GLY A 9 -28.48 1.42 10.38
N GLY A 10 -29.00 1.57 11.59
CA GLY A 10 -29.20 2.86 12.24
C GLY A 10 -30.44 3.64 11.76
N PRO A 11 -30.63 4.89 12.24
CA PRO A 11 -31.83 5.69 11.97
C PRO A 11 -31.84 6.24 10.53
N ASP A 12 -33.06 6.55 10.05
CA ASP A 12 -33.25 7.36 8.84
C ASP A 12 -32.88 8.82 9.14
N LEU A 13 -31.72 9.22 8.68
CA LEU A 13 -31.15 10.56 8.92
C LEU A 13 -31.92 11.68 8.20
N THR A 14 -32.82 11.35 7.25
CA THR A 14 -33.69 12.33 6.60
C THR A 14 -34.82 12.78 7.52
N GLN A 15 -35.16 12.02 8.54
CA GLN A 15 -36.20 12.35 9.54
C GLN A 15 -35.68 13.25 10.66
N GLY A 16 -34.35 13.46 10.70
CA GLY A 16 -33.67 14.24 11.71
C GLY A 16 -33.23 13.46 12.93
N VAL A 17 -32.08 13.84 13.46
CA VAL A 17 -31.46 13.27 14.66
C VAL A 17 -31.11 14.40 15.62
N GLU A 18 -31.35 14.22 16.91
CA GLU A 18 -30.99 15.22 17.91
C GLU A 18 -29.46 15.33 18.03
N ILE A 19 -28.91 16.51 17.78
CA ILE A 19 -27.46 16.78 17.69
C ILE A 19 -26.74 16.37 18.98
N LEU A 20 -27.36 16.62 20.15
CA LEU A 20 -26.76 16.28 21.44
C LEU A 20 -26.62 14.78 21.71
N THR A 21 -27.31 13.92 20.94
CA THR A 21 -27.14 12.46 21.04
C THR A 21 -25.87 11.98 20.35
N ILE A 22 -25.22 12.83 19.55
CA ILE A 22 -23.95 12.53 18.89
C ILE A 22 -22.86 13.29 19.67
N PRO A 23 -22.00 12.62 20.43
CA PRO A 23 -20.90 13.29 21.12
C PRO A 23 -19.98 14.01 20.13
N ASP A 24 -19.38 15.11 20.53
CA ASP A 24 -18.43 15.84 19.69
C ASP A 24 -17.23 14.97 19.33
N GLY A 25 -16.75 15.11 18.08
CA GLY A 25 -15.67 14.28 17.54
C GLY A 25 -16.07 12.83 17.26
N THR A 26 -17.38 12.51 17.19
CA THR A 26 -17.88 11.16 16.90
C THR A 26 -18.75 11.07 15.65
N MET A 27 -19.07 9.84 15.27
CA MET A 27 -19.87 9.51 14.09
C MET A 27 -21.07 8.65 14.49
N LEU A 28 -22.21 8.92 13.88
CA LEU A 28 -23.42 8.11 13.94
C LEU A 28 -23.64 7.42 12.59
N LEU A 29 -23.71 6.11 12.57
CA LEU A 29 -24.17 5.35 11.41
C LEU A 29 -25.70 5.44 11.30
N GLY A 30 -26.16 5.79 10.14
CA GLY A 30 -27.56 5.78 9.74
C GLY A 30 -27.69 5.60 8.24
N HIS A 31 -28.85 5.96 7.71
CA HIS A 31 -29.08 5.88 6.27
C HIS A 31 -29.84 7.11 5.77
N ALA A 32 -29.67 7.43 4.49
CA ALA A 32 -30.42 8.46 3.80
C ALA A 32 -30.68 8.02 2.36
N ARG A 33 -31.94 8.06 1.91
CA ARG A 33 -32.36 7.74 0.54
C ARG A 33 -31.82 6.39 0.01
N GLY A 34 -31.76 5.37 0.87
CA GLY A 34 -31.32 4.03 0.50
C GLY A 34 -29.80 3.83 0.51
N GLU A 35 -29.00 4.80 0.95
CA GLU A 35 -27.55 4.67 1.14
C GLU A 35 -27.18 4.71 2.62
N ALA A 36 -26.17 3.92 3.03
CA ALA A 36 -25.56 4.00 4.35
C ALA A 36 -24.73 5.30 4.46
N VAL A 37 -24.97 6.08 5.51
CA VAL A 37 -24.39 7.40 5.71
C VAL A 37 -23.85 7.55 7.12
N LEU A 38 -22.71 8.19 7.27
CA LEU A 38 -22.18 8.65 8.56
C LEU A 38 -22.56 10.10 8.77
N LEU A 39 -23.29 10.38 9.83
CA LEU A 39 -23.50 11.71 10.35
C LEU A 39 -22.41 12.01 11.38
N ILE A 40 -21.63 13.06 11.16
CA ILE A 40 -20.42 13.37 11.91
C ILE A 40 -20.63 14.69 12.62
N ARG A 41 -20.39 14.72 13.93
CA ARG A 41 -20.32 15.97 14.69
C ARG A 41 -18.88 16.35 14.97
N ARG A 42 -18.54 17.61 14.66
CA ARG A 42 -17.24 18.19 14.95
C ARG A 42 -17.41 19.65 15.34
N ASP A 43 -17.06 19.98 16.56
CA ASP A 43 -17.36 21.27 17.15
C ASP A 43 -18.88 21.58 17.05
N ASP A 44 -19.25 22.70 16.49
CA ASP A 44 -20.66 23.09 16.28
C ASP A 44 -21.19 22.72 14.88
N GLU A 45 -20.40 22.00 14.07
CA GLU A 45 -20.74 21.66 12.69
C GLU A 45 -21.12 20.19 12.53
N MET A 46 -22.05 19.95 11.60
CA MET A 46 -22.51 18.62 11.22
C MET A 46 -22.16 18.32 9.76
N PHE A 47 -21.55 17.16 9.53
CA PHE A 47 -21.18 16.67 8.20
C PHE A 47 -21.83 15.32 7.93
N ALA A 48 -22.01 14.98 6.65
CA ALA A 48 -22.52 13.66 6.28
C ALA A 48 -21.80 13.14 5.04
N ILE A 49 -21.23 11.92 5.17
CA ILE A 49 -20.54 11.22 4.09
C ILE A 49 -20.99 9.76 4.02
N GLY A 50 -20.71 9.09 2.89
CA GLY A 50 -20.98 7.64 2.76
C GLY A 50 -20.26 6.83 3.83
N ALA A 51 -20.93 5.80 4.34
CA ALA A 51 -20.44 5.00 5.47
C ALA A 51 -19.47 3.89 5.10
N THR A 52 -19.22 3.65 3.81
CA THR A 52 -18.44 2.51 3.32
C THR A 52 -17.18 2.98 2.60
N CYS A 53 -16.02 2.47 3.01
CA CYS A 53 -14.73 2.74 2.36
C CYS A 53 -14.72 2.23 0.93
N THR A 54 -14.27 3.06 0.00
CA THR A 54 -14.24 2.73 -1.43
C THR A 54 -13.05 1.84 -1.85
N HIS A 55 -12.15 1.50 -0.92
CA HIS A 55 -11.06 0.56 -1.17
C HIS A 55 -11.58 -0.90 -1.16
N TYR A 56 -11.86 -1.47 0.02
CA TYR A 56 -12.33 -2.86 0.18
C TYR A 56 -13.66 -2.98 0.94
N GLY A 57 -14.43 -1.90 1.00
CA GLY A 57 -15.78 -1.96 1.59
C GLY A 57 -15.84 -1.88 3.12
N ALA A 58 -14.76 -1.49 3.81
CA ALA A 58 -14.76 -1.39 5.26
C ALA A 58 -15.81 -0.40 5.79
N PRO A 59 -16.49 -0.71 6.92
CA PRO A 59 -17.40 0.21 7.58
C PRO A 59 -16.61 1.36 8.22
N LEU A 60 -16.77 2.57 7.71
CA LEU A 60 -16.05 3.75 8.21
C LEU A 60 -16.46 4.17 9.63
N VAL A 61 -17.61 3.71 10.13
CA VAL A 61 -18.05 3.97 11.51
C VAL A 61 -17.08 3.39 12.55
N GLY A 62 -16.34 2.32 12.21
CA GLY A 62 -15.29 1.75 13.06
C GLY A 62 -13.95 2.51 12.97
N GLY A 63 -13.90 3.56 12.17
CA GLY A 63 -12.70 4.37 11.96
C GLY A 63 -12.50 5.48 12.97
N LEU A 64 -11.59 6.41 12.64
CA LEU A 64 -11.19 7.51 13.51
C LEU A 64 -11.33 8.85 12.80
N ILE A 65 -11.93 9.83 13.48
CA ILE A 65 -11.93 11.23 13.03
C ILE A 65 -10.59 11.85 13.42
N VAL A 66 -9.89 12.42 12.44
CA VAL A 66 -8.63 13.13 12.65
C VAL A 66 -8.67 14.43 11.85
N GLY A 67 -8.78 15.56 12.54
CA GLY A 67 -9.00 16.87 11.89
C GLY A 67 -10.23 16.82 10.97
N ASP A 68 -10.04 17.17 9.71
CA ASP A 68 -11.10 17.23 8.68
C ASP A 68 -11.29 15.90 7.94
N THR A 69 -10.83 14.79 8.50
CA THR A 69 -10.88 13.49 7.84
C THR A 69 -11.47 12.38 8.70
N VAL A 70 -12.14 11.40 8.06
CA VAL A 70 -12.40 10.07 8.60
C VAL A 70 -11.33 9.12 8.05
N ARG A 71 -10.67 8.40 8.94
CA ARG A 71 -9.70 7.33 8.58
C ARG A 71 -10.37 5.98 8.63
N CYS A 72 -10.19 5.22 7.55
CA CYS A 72 -10.70 3.85 7.43
C CYS A 72 -10.01 2.92 8.43
N PRO A 73 -10.74 2.04 9.15
CA PRO A 73 -10.15 1.17 10.15
C PRO A 73 -9.21 0.12 9.54
N TRP A 74 -9.48 -0.38 8.30
CA TRP A 74 -8.72 -1.51 7.77
C TRP A 74 -7.36 -1.11 7.20
N HIS A 75 -7.32 -0.11 6.27
CA HIS A 75 -6.07 0.21 5.57
C HIS A 75 -5.74 1.70 5.61
N HIS A 76 -6.32 2.44 6.57
CA HIS A 76 -5.99 3.83 6.89
C HIS A 76 -6.15 4.83 5.73
N ALA A 77 -7.05 4.54 4.76
CA ALA A 77 -7.47 5.53 3.77
C ALA A 77 -8.15 6.72 4.47
N CYS A 78 -7.92 7.94 3.98
CA CYS A 78 -8.49 9.15 4.58
C CYS A 78 -9.50 9.80 3.66
N PHE A 79 -10.69 10.08 4.18
CA PHE A 79 -11.77 10.75 3.46
C PHE A 79 -12.08 12.09 4.11
N SER A 80 -12.23 13.14 3.29
CA SER A 80 -12.66 14.45 3.75
C SER A 80 -14.09 14.40 4.29
N VAL A 81 -14.33 14.92 5.51
CA VAL A 81 -15.67 15.01 6.07
C VAL A 81 -16.53 16.04 5.33
N THR A 82 -15.91 17.04 4.68
CA THR A 82 -16.59 18.15 4.00
C THR A 82 -16.93 17.86 2.54
N THR A 83 -16.12 17.03 1.85
CA THR A 83 -16.27 16.78 0.41
C THR A 83 -16.46 15.30 0.06
N GLY A 84 -16.14 14.36 0.97
CA GLY A 84 -16.09 12.93 0.70
C GLY A 84 -14.88 12.48 -0.11
N GLU A 85 -13.97 13.40 -0.52
CA GLU A 85 -12.82 13.08 -1.33
C GLU A 85 -11.85 12.14 -0.60
N ALA A 86 -11.29 11.16 -1.34
CA ALA A 86 -10.23 10.28 -0.87
C ALA A 86 -8.89 11.04 -0.90
N LEU A 87 -8.49 11.61 0.25
CA LEU A 87 -7.31 12.47 0.35
C LEU A 87 -6.01 11.69 0.44
N ARG A 88 -6.06 10.48 0.99
CA ARG A 88 -4.88 9.60 1.19
C ARG A 88 -5.23 8.17 0.79
N ALA A 89 -4.34 7.57 0.01
CA ALA A 89 -4.41 6.16 -0.37
C ALA A 89 -4.51 5.21 0.86
N PRO A 90 -5.07 3.98 0.65
CA PRO A 90 -5.27 3.30 -0.62
C PRO A 90 -6.65 3.49 -1.30
N ALA A 91 -7.59 4.22 -0.72
CA ALA A 91 -8.81 4.51 -1.44
C ALA A 91 -8.54 5.46 -2.61
N LEU A 92 -9.02 5.09 -3.79
CA LEU A 92 -8.86 5.87 -5.02
C LEU A 92 -10.11 6.69 -5.37
N ASN A 93 -11.29 6.24 -4.92
CA ASN A 93 -12.56 6.90 -5.19
C ASN A 93 -13.07 7.63 -3.93
N PRO A 94 -13.75 8.78 -4.07
CA PRO A 94 -14.42 9.43 -2.97
C PRO A 94 -15.63 8.63 -2.50
N VAL A 95 -16.05 8.86 -1.27
CA VAL A 95 -17.37 8.47 -0.76
C VAL A 95 -18.43 9.50 -1.14
N SER A 96 -19.71 9.16 -1.05
CA SER A 96 -20.78 10.15 -1.22
C SER A 96 -20.68 11.25 -0.16
N CYS A 97 -21.06 12.46 -0.52
CA CYS A 97 -21.13 13.61 0.39
C CYS A 97 -22.54 14.20 0.35
N TRP A 98 -23.07 14.59 1.51
CA TRP A 98 -24.44 15.03 1.67
C TRP A 98 -24.51 16.42 2.30
N ARG A 99 -25.53 17.20 1.93
CA ARG A 99 -25.84 18.43 2.65
C ARG A 99 -26.52 18.09 3.98
N VAL A 100 -26.07 18.72 5.05
CA VAL A 100 -26.73 18.64 6.35
C VAL A 100 -27.37 19.98 6.65
N GLU A 101 -28.59 19.94 7.16
CA GLU A 101 -29.32 21.13 7.61
C GLU A 101 -29.61 20.99 9.10
N GLN A 102 -29.27 22.02 9.87
CA GLN A 102 -29.59 22.09 11.29
C GLN A 102 -30.83 22.94 11.50
N ARG A 103 -31.81 22.43 12.25
CA ARG A 103 -33.03 23.11 12.63
C ARG A 103 -33.24 22.99 14.13
N GLY A 104 -32.92 24.04 14.87
CA GLY A 104 -32.89 23.99 16.34
C GLY A 104 -31.87 22.94 16.84
N SER A 105 -32.32 22.00 17.65
CA SER A 105 -31.47 20.91 18.17
C SER A 105 -31.34 19.70 17.24
N MET A 106 -31.95 19.74 16.04
CA MET A 106 -32.02 18.59 15.13
C MET A 106 -31.13 18.79 13.90
N ALA A 107 -30.47 17.74 13.45
CA ALA A 107 -29.72 17.66 12.20
C ALA A 107 -30.43 16.73 11.21
N TYR A 108 -30.56 17.19 9.96
CA TYR A 108 -31.22 16.46 8.86
C TYR A 108 -30.23 16.25 7.71
N VAL A 109 -30.10 15.02 7.22
CA VAL A 109 -29.36 14.72 5.98
C VAL A 109 -30.30 14.95 4.80
N MET A 110 -29.92 15.85 3.91
CA MET A 110 -30.76 16.34 2.83
C MET A 110 -30.44 15.62 1.49
N GLU A 111 -30.04 16.35 0.47
CA GLU A 111 -29.65 15.84 -0.83
C GLU A 111 -28.16 15.53 -0.88
N ARG A 112 -27.78 14.60 -1.77
CA ARG A 112 -26.39 14.34 -2.11
C ARG A 112 -25.80 15.57 -2.81
N ARG A 113 -24.60 15.95 -2.39
CA ARG A 113 -23.86 17.02 -3.05
C ARG A 113 -23.30 16.51 -4.38
N GLU A 114 -23.42 17.31 -5.42
CA GLU A 114 -22.67 17.06 -6.66
C GLU A 114 -21.18 17.22 -6.42
N ARG A 115 -20.39 16.40 -7.08
CA ARG A 115 -18.94 16.50 -6.99
C ARG A 115 -18.47 17.81 -7.61
N HIS A 116 -17.76 18.61 -6.86
CA HIS A 116 -17.01 19.72 -7.43
C HIS A 116 -15.77 19.14 -8.11
N GLN A 117 -15.71 19.24 -9.44
CA GLN A 117 -14.45 19.02 -10.14
C GLN A 117 -13.53 20.19 -9.77
N PRO A 118 -12.28 19.92 -9.32
CA PRO A 118 -11.34 21.00 -9.09
C PRO A 118 -11.17 21.80 -10.38
N PRO A 119 -11.04 23.15 -10.28
CA PRO A 119 -10.80 23.95 -11.46
C PRO A 119 -9.52 23.47 -12.15
N VAL A 120 -9.58 23.35 -13.49
CA VAL A 120 -8.41 23.01 -14.30
C VAL A 120 -7.41 24.17 -14.18
N HIS A 121 -6.30 23.91 -13.53
CA HIS A 121 -5.22 24.88 -13.43
C HIS A 121 -4.23 24.66 -14.58
N TRP A 122 -4.01 25.67 -15.38
CA TRP A 122 -2.87 25.69 -16.30
C TRP A 122 -1.57 25.66 -15.48
N PRO A 123 -0.49 24.98 -15.98
CA PRO A 123 0.76 25.01 -15.24
C PRO A 123 1.13 26.45 -14.92
N ALA A 124 1.26 26.76 -13.63
CA ALA A 124 1.81 28.04 -13.21
C ALA A 124 3.26 28.16 -13.72
N ALA A 125 3.79 29.39 -13.83
CA ALA A 125 5.16 29.60 -14.22
C ALA A 125 6.11 28.73 -13.37
N GLY A 126 6.91 27.86 -14.01
CA GLY A 126 7.82 26.93 -13.35
C GLY A 126 7.34 25.49 -13.19
N ILE A 127 6.06 25.18 -13.46
CA ILE A 127 5.55 23.80 -13.53
C ILE A 127 5.88 23.22 -14.93
N ALA A 128 6.26 21.95 -14.95
CA ALA A 128 6.58 21.24 -16.18
C ALA A 128 5.37 21.09 -17.10
N ASP A 129 5.56 21.25 -18.43
CA ASP A 129 4.48 21.06 -19.41
C ASP A 129 4.17 19.58 -19.67
N SER A 130 5.10 18.69 -19.30
CA SER A 130 4.97 17.25 -19.46
C SER A 130 5.57 16.49 -18.28
N VAL A 131 4.90 15.44 -17.87
CA VAL A 131 5.35 14.51 -16.82
C VAL A 131 5.45 13.12 -17.43
N VAL A 132 6.62 12.50 -17.33
CA VAL A 132 6.80 11.09 -17.65
C VAL A 132 6.91 10.28 -16.35
N ILE A 133 6.13 9.23 -16.24
CA ILE A 133 6.12 8.29 -15.12
C ILE A 133 6.66 6.96 -15.63
N VAL A 134 7.79 6.50 -15.08
CA VAL A 134 8.42 5.23 -15.46
C VAL A 134 8.07 4.16 -14.44
N GLY A 135 7.08 3.36 -14.76
CA GLY A 135 6.51 2.29 -13.95
C GLY A 135 4.98 2.41 -13.81
N GLY A 136 4.26 1.32 -14.09
CA GLY A 136 2.79 1.23 -14.05
C GLY A 136 2.26 0.56 -12.76
N GLY A 137 3.00 0.62 -11.64
CA GLY A 137 2.54 0.05 -10.36
C GLY A 137 1.73 1.03 -9.51
N ALA A 138 1.55 0.70 -8.23
CA ALA A 138 0.79 1.48 -7.25
C ALA A 138 1.18 2.96 -7.22
N ALA A 139 2.49 3.26 -7.09
CA ALA A 139 2.96 4.64 -7.02
C ALA A 139 2.72 5.40 -8.34
N GLY A 140 2.93 4.74 -9.50
CA GLY A 140 2.72 5.36 -10.81
C GLY A 140 1.26 5.70 -11.06
N ASN A 141 0.36 4.75 -10.78
CA ASN A 141 -1.08 4.97 -10.88
C ASN A 141 -1.54 6.11 -9.95
N ALA A 142 -1.16 6.05 -8.67
CA ALA A 142 -1.54 7.07 -7.69
C ALA A 142 -1.01 8.47 -8.07
N ALA A 143 0.20 8.54 -8.64
CA ALA A 143 0.76 9.81 -9.12
C ALA A 143 0.00 10.35 -10.33
N ALA A 144 -0.24 9.54 -11.36
CA ALA A 144 -0.96 9.95 -12.57
C ALA A 144 -2.37 10.46 -12.25
N GLU A 145 -3.08 9.74 -11.39
CA GLU A 145 -4.41 10.13 -10.91
C GLU A 145 -4.36 11.42 -10.09
N THR A 146 -3.39 11.55 -9.18
CA THR A 146 -3.23 12.76 -8.35
C THR A 146 -2.91 13.98 -9.18
N LEU A 147 -2.05 13.89 -10.19
CA LEU A 147 -1.80 14.99 -11.14
C LEU A 147 -3.12 15.49 -11.74
N ARG A 148 -3.98 14.61 -12.20
CA ARG A 148 -5.28 15.00 -12.79
C ARG A 148 -6.25 15.55 -11.75
N ARG A 149 -6.32 14.95 -10.58
CA ARG A 149 -7.18 15.41 -9.48
C ARG A 149 -6.78 16.79 -8.96
N GLU A 150 -5.49 17.11 -8.93
CA GLU A 150 -4.97 18.45 -8.58
C GLU A 150 -5.10 19.46 -9.74
N GLY A 151 -5.75 19.10 -10.85
CA GLY A 151 -6.03 20.00 -11.98
C GLY A 151 -4.88 20.21 -12.96
N TYR A 152 -3.86 19.34 -12.95
CA TYR A 152 -2.77 19.42 -13.92
C TYR A 152 -3.28 19.13 -15.34
N SER A 153 -3.09 20.08 -16.25
CA SER A 153 -3.55 20.01 -17.64
C SER A 153 -2.45 19.61 -18.64
N GLY A 154 -1.17 19.56 -18.21
CA GLY A 154 -0.04 19.16 -19.05
C GLY A 154 -0.09 17.69 -19.46
N HIS A 155 0.83 17.27 -20.32
CA HIS A 155 0.92 15.89 -20.77
C HIS A 155 1.36 14.97 -19.62
N VAL A 156 0.66 13.84 -19.45
CA VAL A 156 1.04 12.76 -18.51
C VAL A 156 1.19 11.49 -19.30
N THR A 157 2.42 10.97 -19.39
CA THR A 157 2.74 9.71 -20.03
C THR A 157 3.20 8.71 -18.97
N MET A 158 2.58 7.54 -18.90
CA MET A 158 2.96 6.46 -17.99
C MET A 158 3.46 5.26 -18.78
N LEU A 159 4.74 4.90 -18.58
CA LEU A 159 5.44 3.83 -19.29
C LEU A 159 5.59 2.62 -18.38
N SER A 160 4.90 1.53 -18.70
CA SER A 160 4.91 0.30 -17.92
C SER A 160 5.57 -0.84 -18.70
N ALA A 161 6.53 -1.53 -18.07
CA ALA A 161 7.08 -2.77 -18.62
C ALA A 161 6.12 -3.95 -18.47
N ASP A 162 5.13 -3.87 -17.57
CA ASP A 162 4.06 -4.85 -17.43
C ASP A 162 3.07 -4.73 -18.61
N VAL A 163 2.63 -5.87 -19.13
CA VAL A 163 1.63 -5.94 -20.20
C VAL A 163 0.21 -5.76 -19.68
N SER A 164 0.02 -5.85 -18.39
CA SER A 164 -1.26 -5.71 -17.71
C SER A 164 -1.48 -4.28 -17.22
N LEU A 165 -2.75 -3.89 -17.06
CA LEU A 165 -3.12 -2.64 -16.39
C LEU A 165 -2.51 -2.57 -14.97
N PRO A 166 -2.32 -1.36 -14.42
CA PRO A 166 -1.99 -1.18 -13.01
C PRO A 166 -2.95 -1.95 -12.11
N CYS A 167 -2.42 -2.74 -11.19
CA CYS A 167 -3.20 -3.69 -10.41
C CYS A 167 -2.93 -3.61 -8.91
N ASP A 168 -3.90 -4.08 -8.14
CA ASP A 168 -3.81 -4.34 -6.72
C ASP A 168 -2.94 -5.59 -6.48
N ARG A 169 -1.63 -5.38 -6.32
CA ARG A 169 -0.67 -6.47 -6.12
C ARG A 169 -0.91 -7.28 -4.85
N PRO A 170 -1.30 -6.70 -3.70
CA PRO A 170 -1.67 -7.47 -2.51
C PRO A 170 -2.67 -8.59 -2.78
N ASN A 171 -3.64 -8.40 -3.68
CA ASN A 171 -4.62 -9.43 -4.00
C ASN A 171 -4.05 -10.60 -4.81
N LEU A 172 -2.92 -10.42 -5.50
CA LEU A 172 -2.28 -11.45 -6.33
C LEU A 172 -1.75 -12.64 -5.54
N SER A 173 -1.39 -12.46 -4.25
CA SER A 173 -0.97 -13.53 -3.33
C SER A 173 -2.11 -14.04 -2.44
N LYS A 174 -3.27 -13.36 -2.43
CA LYS A 174 -4.41 -13.59 -1.56
C LYS A 174 -5.66 -14.03 -2.34
N GLY A 175 -6.69 -13.21 -2.37
CA GLY A 175 -8.01 -13.53 -2.91
C GLY A 175 -8.01 -14.03 -4.35
N TYR A 176 -7.23 -13.43 -5.25
CA TYR A 176 -7.12 -13.88 -6.62
C TYR A 176 -6.44 -15.26 -6.74
N LEU A 177 -5.29 -15.44 -6.09
CA LEU A 177 -4.60 -16.74 -6.09
C LEU A 177 -5.43 -17.81 -5.38
N ALA A 178 -6.14 -17.47 -4.31
CA ALA A 178 -7.03 -18.39 -3.59
C ALA A 178 -8.29 -18.78 -4.39
N GLY A 179 -8.65 -18.02 -5.43
CA GLY A 179 -9.87 -18.23 -6.23
C GLY A 179 -11.13 -17.62 -5.63
N MET A 180 -10.96 -16.68 -4.72
CA MET A 180 -12.04 -15.93 -4.04
C MET A 180 -12.37 -14.61 -4.75
N ALA A 181 -11.46 -14.11 -5.61
CA ALA A 181 -11.63 -12.87 -6.36
C ALA A 181 -11.44 -13.12 -7.86
N SER A 182 -12.17 -12.37 -8.70
CA SER A 182 -12.00 -12.42 -10.15
C SER A 182 -10.76 -11.62 -10.59
N GLU A 183 -10.27 -11.87 -11.81
CA GLU A 183 -9.13 -11.13 -12.36
C GLU A 183 -9.45 -9.64 -12.53
N GLU A 184 -10.69 -9.32 -12.92
CA GLU A 184 -11.16 -7.96 -13.16
C GLU A 184 -11.11 -7.11 -11.87
N SER A 185 -11.28 -7.73 -10.72
CA SER A 185 -11.21 -7.04 -9.42
C SER A 185 -9.79 -6.61 -9.03
N ASN A 186 -8.77 -7.06 -9.76
CA ASN A 186 -7.40 -6.64 -9.49
C ASN A 186 -7.04 -5.27 -10.12
N TRP A 187 -7.80 -4.78 -11.11
CA TRP A 187 -7.42 -3.54 -11.78
C TRP A 187 -7.67 -2.32 -10.90
N LEU A 188 -6.66 -1.49 -10.70
CA LEU A 188 -6.81 -0.22 -9.98
C LEU A 188 -7.73 0.72 -10.74
N ARG A 189 -7.60 0.77 -12.07
CA ARG A 189 -8.41 1.56 -12.99
C ARG A 189 -8.64 0.82 -14.29
N SER A 190 -9.78 1.10 -14.93
CA SER A 190 -10.06 0.60 -16.27
C SER A 190 -9.28 1.38 -17.35
N THR A 191 -9.12 0.80 -18.53
CA THR A 191 -8.55 1.51 -19.70
C THR A 191 -9.32 2.79 -20.02
N GLN A 192 -10.65 2.76 -19.86
CA GLN A 192 -11.51 3.94 -20.08
C GLN A 192 -11.13 5.09 -19.15
N PHE A 193 -10.81 4.81 -17.88
CA PHE A 193 -10.37 5.84 -16.93
C PHE A 193 -9.14 6.60 -17.42
N TYR A 194 -8.09 5.91 -17.89
CA TYR A 194 -6.88 6.55 -18.39
C TYR A 194 -7.17 7.44 -19.60
N ASN A 195 -8.00 6.96 -20.52
CA ASN A 195 -8.42 7.71 -21.72
C ASN A 195 -9.22 8.97 -21.34
N GLU A 196 -10.22 8.87 -20.48
CA GLU A 196 -11.06 9.99 -20.03
C GLU A 196 -10.24 11.06 -19.29
N HIS A 197 -9.25 10.62 -18.50
CA HIS A 197 -8.37 11.51 -17.77
C HIS A 197 -7.15 11.95 -18.57
N LYS A 198 -7.05 11.60 -19.86
CA LYS A 198 -5.94 11.97 -20.76
C LYS A 198 -4.57 11.57 -20.17
N ILE A 199 -4.49 10.38 -19.60
CA ILE A 199 -3.24 9.74 -19.17
C ILE A 199 -2.83 8.80 -20.28
N ASP A 200 -1.69 9.10 -20.92
CA ASP A 200 -1.12 8.29 -22.01
C ASP A 200 -0.39 7.08 -21.40
N LEU A 201 -1.09 5.95 -21.32
CA LEU A 201 -0.61 4.71 -20.71
C LEU A 201 -0.06 3.75 -21.77
N HIS A 202 1.25 3.49 -21.72
CA HIS A 202 1.95 2.51 -22.54
C HIS A 202 2.25 1.25 -21.73
N LEU A 203 1.70 0.12 -22.16
CA LEU A 203 1.90 -1.20 -21.52
C LEU A 203 2.87 -2.05 -22.33
N GLY A 204 3.64 -2.92 -21.65
CA GLY A 204 4.60 -3.84 -22.27
C GLY A 204 5.88 -3.18 -22.77
N GLY A 205 6.09 -1.89 -22.50
CA GLY A 205 7.24 -1.12 -22.95
C GLY A 205 8.24 -0.84 -21.83
N ARG A 206 9.47 -1.36 -21.94
CA ARG A 206 10.53 -1.13 -20.96
C ARG A 206 11.36 0.10 -21.33
N VAL A 207 11.50 1.03 -20.39
CA VAL A 207 12.48 2.14 -20.49
C VAL A 207 13.88 1.59 -20.26
N THR A 208 14.79 1.89 -21.16
CA THR A 208 16.18 1.40 -21.14
C THR A 208 17.22 2.46 -20.81
N ALA A 209 16.92 3.74 -21.08
CA ALA A 209 17.82 4.84 -20.78
C ALA A 209 17.05 6.10 -20.37
N ILE A 210 17.73 6.95 -19.58
CA ILE A 210 17.28 8.30 -19.21
C ILE A 210 18.41 9.25 -19.58
N ASP A 211 18.11 10.23 -20.42
CA ASP A 211 18.97 11.35 -20.76
C ASP A 211 18.51 12.58 -19.97
N ILE A 212 19.09 12.75 -18.78
CA ILE A 212 18.73 13.84 -17.85
C ILE A 212 19.01 15.21 -18.49
N HIS A 213 20.13 15.32 -19.22
CA HIS A 213 20.55 16.58 -19.80
C HIS A 213 19.56 17.09 -20.86
N ASN A 214 19.07 16.20 -21.71
CA ASN A 214 18.12 16.53 -22.77
C ASN A 214 16.65 16.31 -22.38
N GLY A 215 16.36 15.92 -21.12
CA GLY A 215 15.01 15.73 -20.61
C GLY A 215 14.20 14.67 -21.37
N ARG A 216 14.76 13.47 -21.59
CA ARG A 216 14.07 12.41 -22.33
C ARG A 216 14.38 11.02 -21.78
N VAL A 217 13.42 10.10 -21.94
CA VAL A 217 13.61 8.67 -21.73
C VAL A 217 13.59 7.94 -23.07
N GLU A 218 14.30 6.80 -23.15
CA GLU A 218 14.33 5.93 -24.32
C GLU A 218 13.79 4.54 -23.94
N MET A 219 12.91 4.01 -24.77
CA MET A 219 12.31 2.69 -24.62
C MET A 219 13.09 1.63 -25.39
N ALA A 220 12.85 0.35 -25.09
CA ALA A 220 13.53 -0.77 -25.72
C ALA A 220 13.26 -0.90 -27.24
N ASP A 221 12.14 -0.37 -27.73
CA ASP A 221 11.79 -0.31 -29.15
C ASP A 221 12.37 0.91 -29.87
N GLY A 222 13.13 1.76 -29.17
CA GLY A 222 13.73 2.99 -29.69
C GLY A 222 12.84 4.22 -29.60
N ALA A 223 11.58 4.09 -29.14
CA ALA A 223 10.71 5.25 -28.89
C ALA A 223 11.31 6.16 -27.82
N ARG A 224 11.09 7.47 -27.96
CA ARG A 224 11.61 8.49 -27.05
C ARG A 224 10.50 9.40 -26.58
N HIS A 225 10.45 9.64 -25.26
CA HIS A 225 9.48 10.54 -24.63
C HIS A 225 10.23 11.67 -23.93
N ALA A 226 9.91 12.91 -24.31
CA ALA A 226 10.45 14.10 -23.64
C ALA A 226 9.70 14.35 -22.34
N PHE A 227 10.40 14.86 -21.32
CA PHE A 227 9.80 15.23 -20.04
C PHE A 227 10.28 16.59 -19.54
N GLY A 228 9.37 17.35 -18.96
CA GLY A 228 9.69 18.50 -18.13
C GLY A 228 9.88 18.12 -16.66
N ALA A 229 9.23 17.04 -16.21
CA ALA A 229 9.50 16.35 -14.95
C ALA A 229 9.41 14.84 -15.13
N LEU A 230 10.22 14.10 -14.37
CA LEU A 230 10.31 12.64 -14.43
C LEU A 230 10.00 12.04 -13.05
N LEU A 231 9.14 11.01 -13.02
CA LEU A 231 8.89 10.21 -11.82
C LEU A 231 9.33 8.76 -12.05
N LEU A 232 10.30 8.30 -11.27
CA LEU A 232 10.80 6.93 -11.28
C LEU A 232 10.05 6.11 -10.24
N VAL A 233 9.31 5.11 -10.72
CA VAL A 233 8.50 4.19 -9.89
C VAL A 233 8.62 2.75 -10.41
N THR A 234 9.85 2.36 -10.77
CA THR A 234 10.16 1.06 -11.35
C THR A 234 9.96 -0.11 -10.39
N GLY A 235 9.80 0.17 -9.09
CA GLY A 235 9.46 -0.84 -8.09
C GLY A 235 10.61 -1.78 -7.77
N SER A 236 10.26 -3.03 -7.50
CA SER A 236 11.19 -4.11 -7.15
C SER A 236 10.92 -5.35 -7.97
N GLU A 237 11.93 -6.20 -8.15
CA GLU A 237 11.83 -7.51 -8.78
C GLU A 237 12.10 -8.63 -7.77
N PRO A 238 11.47 -9.81 -7.93
CA PRO A 238 11.76 -10.97 -7.09
C PRO A 238 13.23 -11.38 -7.17
N VAL A 239 13.81 -11.69 -6.02
CA VAL A 239 15.14 -12.30 -5.97
C VAL A 239 15.08 -13.68 -6.61
N ARG A 240 15.93 -13.91 -7.62
CA ARG A 240 16.03 -15.22 -8.27
C ARG A 240 16.82 -16.17 -7.40
N LEU A 241 16.34 -17.41 -7.33
CA LEU A 241 17.03 -18.49 -6.63
C LEU A 241 18.22 -18.93 -7.47
N ASP A 242 19.40 -19.02 -6.86
CA ASP A 242 20.65 -19.43 -7.54
C ASP A 242 21.00 -20.87 -7.13
N VAL A 243 20.29 -21.82 -7.71
CA VAL A 243 20.54 -23.26 -7.56
C VAL A 243 20.25 -23.99 -8.86
N PRO A 244 20.87 -25.15 -9.14
CA PRO A 244 20.53 -25.97 -10.29
C PRO A 244 19.02 -26.25 -10.37
N GLY A 245 18.42 -26.02 -11.52
CA GLY A 245 17.00 -26.24 -11.79
C GLY A 245 16.08 -25.07 -11.42
N ALA A 246 16.59 -23.94 -10.95
CA ALA A 246 15.80 -22.75 -10.65
C ALA A 246 15.12 -22.12 -11.89
N GLU A 247 15.59 -22.46 -13.11
CA GLU A 247 15.06 -21.98 -14.39
C GLU A 247 14.05 -22.97 -15.03
N LEU A 248 13.70 -24.06 -14.34
CA LEU A 248 12.77 -25.05 -14.87
C LEU A 248 11.35 -24.47 -15.01
N PRO A 249 10.55 -24.88 -16.03
CA PRO A 249 9.25 -24.26 -16.33
C PRO A 249 8.19 -24.33 -15.23
N HIS A 250 8.38 -25.21 -14.24
CA HIS A 250 7.50 -25.37 -13.08
C HIS A 250 7.97 -24.59 -11.85
N VAL A 251 9.03 -23.79 -11.97
CA VAL A 251 9.51 -22.87 -10.92
C VAL A 251 8.94 -21.48 -11.21
N HIS A 252 8.18 -20.95 -10.28
CA HIS A 252 7.44 -19.71 -10.40
C HIS A 252 7.89 -18.67 -9.38
N TYR A 253 7.75 -17.41 -9.75
CA TYR A 253 7.91 -16.25 -8.89
C TYR A 253 6.59 -15.47 -8.94
N LEU A 254 6.30 -14.67 -7.94
CA LEU A 254 5.07 -13.87 -7.92
C LEU A 254 5.38 -12.38 -7.82
N ARG A 255 5.00 -11.64 -8.86
CA ARG A 255 5.09 -10.17 -8.89
C ARG A 255 3.96 -9.54 -9.73
N THR A 256 3.61 -10.15 -10.84
CA THR A 256 2.66 -9.62 -11.83
C THR A 256 1.36 -10.43 -11.87
N VAL A 257 0.33 -9.88 -12.51
CA VAL A 257 -0.91 -10.63 -12.79
C VAL A 257 -0.61 -11.87 -13.64
N THR A 258 0.32 -11.76 -14.59
CA THR A 258 0.76 -12.89 -15.43
C THR A 258 1.35 -14.01 -14.60
N ASP A 259 2.17 -13.68 -13.59
CA ASP A 259 2.73 -14.69 -12.68
C ASP A 259 1.62 -15.37 -11.85
N SER A 260 0.71 -14.57 -11.28
CA SER A 260 -0.40 -15.12 -10.48
C SER A 260 -1.34 -15.98 -11.33
N ARG A 261 -1.63 -15.58 -12.57
CA ARG A 261 -2.41 -16.37 -13.52
C ARG A 261 -1.73 -17.71 -13.84
N ALA A 262 -0.41 -17.71 -14.03
CA ALA A 262 0.35 -18.94 -14.23
C ALA A 262 0.27 -19.86 -12.99
N LEU A 263 0.39 -19.29 -11.78
CA LEU A 263 0.22 -20.03 -10.53
C LEU A 263 -1.19 -20.60 -10.35
N VAL A 264 -2.24 -19.84 -10.67
CA VAL A 264 -3.63 -20.33 -10.65
C VAL A 264 -3.80 -21.53 -11.62
N SER A 265 -3.28 -21.39 -12.84
CA SER A 265 -3.34 -22.47 -13.84
C SER A 265 -2.61 -23.75 -13.36
N LYS A 266 -1.43 -23.59 -12.75
CA LYS A 266 -0.67 -24.70 -12.17
C LYS A 266 -1.40 -25.35 -11.00
N ALA A 267 -1.92 -24.54 -10.07
CA ALA A 267 -2.66 -25.06 -8.92
C ALA A 267 -3.90 -25.88 -9.31
N LEU A 268 -4.60 -25.50 -10.39
CA LEU A 268 -5.75 -26.25 -10.89
C LEU A 268 -5.38 -27.63 -11.46
N ALA A 269 -4.14 -27.80 -11.93
CA ALA A 269 -3.63 -29.02 -12.58
C ALA A 269 -2.72 -29.85 -11.66
N SER A 270 -2.50 -29.45 -10.42
CA SER A 270 -1.48 -30.02 -9.53
C SER A 270 -2.07 -30.42 -8.18
N ARG A 271 -1.29 -31.15 -7.39
CA ARG A 271 -1.67 -31.56 -6.03
C ARG A 271 -0.66 -31.16 -4.97
N ARG A 272 0.60 -30.93 -5.35
CA ARG A 272 1.70 -30.68 -4.41
C ARG A 272 2.51 -29.46 -4.86
N ALA A 273 2.79 -28.57 -3.92
CA ALA A 273 3.63 -27.43 -4.14
C ALA A 273 4.72 -27.32 -3.07
N VAL A 274 5.90 -26.89 -3.47
CA VAL A 274 6.94 -26.45 -2.54
C VAL A 274 7.06 -24.94 -2.66
N VAL A 275 6.91 -24.24 -1.53
CA VAL A 275 7.12 -22.78 -1.41
C VAL A 275 8.48 -22.56 -0.76
N ILE A 276 9.41 -21.92 -1.48
CA ILE A 276 10.73 -21.57 -0.97
C ILE A 276 10.71 -20.12 -0.49
N GLY A 277 10.74 -19.92 0.83
CA GLY A 277 10.64 -18.65 1.51
C GLY A 277 9.49 -18.62 2.53
N ALA A 278 9.82 -18.42 3.80
CA ALA A 278 8.88 -18.37 4.92
C ALA A 278 8.63 -16.93 5.42
N SER A 279 8.50 -15.96 4.49
CA SER A 279 8.16 -14.56 4.75
C SER A 279 6.78 -14.22 4.16
N PHE A 280 6.37 -12.95 4.17
CA PHE A 280 5.00 -12.52 3.83
C PHE A 280 4.44 -13.18 2.56
N ILE A 281 5.06 -12.94 1.40
CA ILE A 281 4.54 -13.44 0.12
C ILE A 281 4.53 -14.97 0.09
N GLY A 282 5.59 -15.63 0.58
CA GLY A 282 5.64 -17.10 0.61
C GLY A 282 4.54 -17.71 1.46
N LEU A 283 4.25 -17.14 2.62
CA LEU A 283 3.19 -17.62 3.52
C LEU A 283 1.78 -17.29 3.00
N GLU A 284 1.57 -16.12 2.40
CA GLU A 284 0.31 -15.80 1.74
C GLU A 284 0.02 -16.74 0.56
N VAL A 285 1.05 -17.03 -0.25
CA VAL A 285 0.95 -18.03 -1.33
C VAL A 285 0.62 -19.41 -0.75
N ALA A 286 1.31 -19.83 0.32
CA ALA A 286 1.03 -21.11 0.98
C ALA A 286 -0.44 -21.20 1.45
N ALA A 287 -0.96 -20.15 2.11
CA ALA A 287 -2.35 -20.10 2.53
C ALA A 287 -3.33 -20.15 1.35
N SER A 288 -3.05 -19.40 0.27
CA SER A 288 -3.89 -19.38 -0.93
C SER A 288 -3.89 -20.71 -1.68
N LEU A 289 -2.75 -21.42 -1.72
CA LEU A 289 -2.66 -22.76 -2.31
C LEU A 289 -3.39 -23.80 -1.44
N ARG A 290 -3.34 -23.69 -0.11
CA ARG A 290 -4.15 -24.52 0.79
C ARG A 290 -5.66 -24.33 0.57
N ALA A 291 -6.11 -23.09 0.35
CA ALA A 291 -7.50 -22.82 -0.01
C ALA A 291 -7.94 -23.53 -1.31
N ARG A 292 -6.99 -23.88 -2.18
CA ARG A 292 -7.21 -24.69 -3.39
C ARG A 292 -6.98 -26.21 -3.18
N ASN A 293 -6.84 -26.66 -1.93
CA ASN A 293 -6.57 -28.05 -1.57
C ASN A 293 -5.22 -28.60 -2.09
N ILE A 294 -4.24 -27.75 -2.33
CA ILE A 294 -2.88 -28.17 -2.67
C ILE A 294 -2.16 -28.61 -1.38
N ASP A 295 -1.44 -29.72 -1.43
CA ASP A 295 -0.50 -30.11 -0.39
C ASP A 295 0.75 -29.22 -0.48
N VAL A 296 1.04 -28.47 0.61
CA VAL A 296 2.04 -27.40 0.59
C VAL A 296 3.14 -27.66 1.61
N HIS A 297 4.38 -27.68 1.10
CA HIS A 297 5.59 -27.68 1.90
C HIS A 297 6.27 -26.32 1.82
N VAL A 298 6.57 -25.69 2.97
CA VAL A 298 7.27 -24.39 3.04
C VAL A 298 8.70 -24.62 3.52
N VAL A 299 9.67 -24.18 2.72
CA VAL A 299 11.11 -24.24 3.03
C VAL A 299 11.59 -22.85 3.44
N GLY A 300 12.25 -22.73 4.60
CA GLY A 300 12.78 -21.47 5.12
C GLY A 300 14.15 -21.60 5.77
N SER A 301 15.04 -20.63 5.50
CA SER A 301 16.37 -20.57 6.11
C SER A 301 16.34 -20.20 7.60
N GLU A 302 15.31 -19.49 8.04
CA GLU A 302 15.08 -19.11 9.43
C GLU A 302 14.46 -20.27 10.22
N LYS A 303 14.69 -20.34 11.54
CA LYS A 303 14.09 -21.35 12.41
C LYS A 303 12.63 -21.04 12.76
N ILE A 304 12.27 -19.77 12.73
CA ILE A 304 10.93 -19.27 13.01
C ILE A 304 10.56 -18.35 11.84
N PRO A 305 9.39 -18.54 11.20
CA PRO A 305 8.95 -17.67 10.12
C PRO A 305 8.81 -16.22 10.59
N MET A 306 9.24 -15.26 9.76
CA MET A 306 9.09 -13.83 9.99
C MET A 306 9.68 -13.30 11.31
N GLU A 307 10.52 -14.07 12.01
CA GLU A 307 11.09 -13.73 13.32
C GLU A 307 11.77 -12.35 13.34
N ARG A 308 12.53 -12.02 12.28
CA ARG A 308 13.25 -10.75 12.19
C ARG A 308 12.34 -9.52 12.06
N ILE A 309 11.11 -9.71 11.59
CA ILE A 309 10.17 -8.61 11.34
C ILE A 309 9.15 -8.51 12.47
N LEU A 310 8.54 -9.64 12.83
CA LEU A 310 7.43 -9.67 13.78
C LEU A 310 7.78 -10.22 15.16
N GLY A 311 9.01 -10.73 15.32
CA GLY A 311 9.46 -11.37 16.57
C GLY A 311 9.09 -12.85 16.69
N PRO A 312 9.68 -13.53 17.69
CA PRO A 312 9.57 -14.99 17.79
C PRO A 312 8.16 -15.48 18.12
N ASP A 313 7.39 -14.75 18.93
CA ASP A 313 6.08 -15.22 19.38
C ASP A 313 5.04 -15.15 18.27
N VAL A 314 5.02 -14.04 17.51
CA VAL A 314 4.17 -13.92 16.31
C VAL A 314 4.59 -14.95 15.26
N GLY A 315 5.89 -15.13 15.05
CA GLY A 315 6.39 -16.14 14.10
C GLY A 315 5.98 -17.57 14.48
N LYS A 316 6.05 -17.95 15.75
CA LYS A 316 5.56 -19.25 16.24
C LYS A 316 4.06 -19.41 16.06
N PHE A 317 3.30 -18.36 16.35
CA PHE A 317 1.85 -18.35 16.14
C PHE A 317 1.51 -18.55 14.65
N ILE A 318 2.15 -17.82 13.74
CA ILE A 318 1.94 -17.95 12.30
C ILE A 318 2.33 -19.36 11.83
N ARG A 319 3.45 -19.90 12.30
CA ARG A 319 3.83 -21.28 12.00
C ARG A 319 2.72 -22.24 12.38
N LYS A 320 2.24 -22.17 13.64
CA LYS A 320 1.16 -23.02 14.13
C LYS A 320 -0.12 -22.86 13.31
N LEU A 321 -0.51 -21.63 12.97
CA LEU A 321 -1.67 -21.34 12.12
C LEU A 321 -1.58 -22.09 10.79
N HIS A 322 -0.42 -22.07 10.14
CA HIS A 322 -0.23 -22.77 8.88
C HIS A 322 -0.20 -24.31 9.05
N GLU A 323 0.45 -24.82 10.10
CA GLU A 323 0.47 -26.25 10.42
C GLU A 323 -0.94 -26.76 10.71
N ASP A 324 -1.75 -26.03 11.47
CA ASP A 324 -3.17 -26.34 11.74
C ASP A 324 -4.02 -26.37 10.45
N ASN A 325 -3.61 -25.64 9.40
CA ASN A 325 -4.23 -25.64 8.07
C ASN A 325 -3.54 -26.61 7.08
N GLY A 326 -2.67 -27.51 7.56
CA GLY A 326 -2.09 -28.60 6.78
C GLY A 326 -0.86 -28.21 5.95
N VAL A 327 -0.15 -27.14 6.29
CA VAL A 327 1.15 -26.80 5.72
C VAL A 327 2.26 -27.56 6.47
N THR A 328 3.21 -28.14 5.74
CA THR A 328 4.40 -28.76 6.32
C THR A 328 5.59 -27.82 6.20
N PHE A 329 6.23 -27.49 7.33
CA PHE A 329 7.42 -26.63 7.35
C PHE A 329 8.73 -27.41 7.38
N HIS A 330 9.71 -26.93 6.61
CA HIS A 330 11.11 -27.32 6.60
C HIS A 330 11.94 -26.07 6.89
N LEU A 331 12.15 -25.76 8.17
CA LEU A 331 12.82 -24.55 8.64
C LEU A 331 14.27 -24.80 9.04
N GLY A 332 15.10 -23.73 9.00
CA GLY A 332 16.55 -23.84 9.26
C GLY A 332 17.31 -24.52 8.13
N THR A 333 16.72 -24.63 6.95
CA THR A 333 17.29 -25.24 5.76
C THR A 333 16.97 -24.42 4.50
N THR A 334 17.54 -24.81 3.36
CA THR A 334 17.28 -24.15 2.07
C THR A 334 17.33 -25.20 0.97
N ALA A 335 16.74 -24.89 -0.19
CA ALA A 335 16.88 -25.70 -1.38
C ALA A 335 18.31 -25.63 -1.91
N THR A 336 18.81 -26.75 -2.42
CA THR A 336 20.13 -26.88 -3.06
C THR A 336 20.04 -27.25 -4.52
N SER A 337 18.93 -27.87 -4.94
CA SER A 337 18.62 -28.13 -6.35
C SER A 337 17.13 -28.40 -6.53
N ILE A 338 16.65 -28.19 -7.74
CA ILE A 338 15.29 -28.50 -8.17
C ILE A 338 15.41 -29.41 -9.39
N ASP A 339 14.68 -30.52 -9.39
CA ASP A 339 14.50 -31.35 -10.57
C ASP A 339 13.04 -31.32 -11.04
N GLU A 340 12.68 -32.10 -12.06
CA GLU A 340 11.35 -32.09 -12.68
C GLU A 340 10.21 -32.40 -11.68
N HIS A 341 10.49 -33.13 -10.62
CA HIS A 341 9.47 -33.63 -9.69
C HIS A 341 9.80 -33.42 -8.21
N SER A 342 10.96 -32.84 -7.89
CA SER A 342 11.35 -32.66 -6.50
C SER A 342 12.27 -31.47 -6.25
N VAL A 343 12.29 -31.04 -4.98
CA VAL A 343 13.24 -30.07 -4.43
C VAL A 343 14.14 -30.78 -3.44
N THR A 344 15.45 -30.71 -3.64
CA THR A 344 16.45 -31.24 -2.72
C THR A 344 16.85 -30.17 -1.73
N LEU A 345 16.80 -30.49 -0.43
CA LEU A 345 17.20 -29.61 0.66
C LEU A 345 18.65 -29.80 1.07
N LYS A 346 19.22 -28.80 1.76
CA LYS A 346 20.62 -28.83 2.26
C LYS A 346 20.90 -30.00 3.20
N ASN A 347 19.91 -30.50 3.92
CA ASN A 347 20.04 -31.69 4.78
C ASN A 347 19.95 -33.03 4.03
N GLY A 348 19.75 -32.99 2.70
CA GLY A 348 19.63 -34.15 1.83
C GLY A 348 18.21 -34.66 1.60
N ASP A 349 17.20 -34.12 2.29
CA ASP A 349 15.80 -34.48 2.08
C ASP A 349 15.35 -34.09 0.68
N LYS A 350 14.47 -34.89 0.09
CA LYS A 350 13.82 -34.62 -1.21
C LYS A 350 12.33 -34.44 -1.01
N LEU A 351 11.82 -33.25 -1.36
CA LEU A 351 10.40 -32.93 -1.31
C LEU A 351 9.80 -33.08 -2.70
N GLN A 352 8.78 -33.91 -2.83
CA GLN A 352 8.05 -34.07 -4.09
C GLN A 352 7.24 -32.81 -4.39
N ALA A 353 7.31 -32.30 -5.61
CA ALA A 353 6.61 -31.10 -6.04
C ALA A 353 6.14 -31.23 -7.49
N ASP A 354 4.89 -30.85 -7.75
CA ASP A 354 4.36 -30.68 -9.11
C ASP A 354 4.73 -29.28 -9.65
N PHE A 355 4.92 -28.31 -8.75
CA PHE A 355 5.48 -26.98 -9.03
C PHE A 355 6.11 -26.37 -7.78
N VAL A 356 6.96 -25.37 -8.02
CA VAL A 356 7.70 -24.64 -6.97
C VAL A 356 7.37 -23.15 -7.06
N VAL A 357 7.15 -22.51 -5.90
CA VAL A 357 7.02 -21.05 -5.82
C VAL A 357 8.16 -20.48 -4.99
N VAL A 358 8.87 -19.49 -5.53
CA VAL A 358 10.02 -18.88 -4.86
C VAL A 358 9.62 -17.47 -4.36
N GLY A 359 9.67 -17.28 -3.04
CA GLY A 359 9.33 -16.03 -2.34
C GLY A 359 10.40 -15.64 -1.31
N ILE A 360 11.67 -15.49 -1.76
CA ILE A 360 12.84 -15.23 -0.90
C ILE A 360 13.20 -13.75 -0.77
N GLY A 361 12.29 -12.87 -1.12
CA GLY A 361 12.45 -11.42 -1.08
C GLY A 361 12.47 -10.78 -2.45
N VAL A 362 12.61 -9.45 -2.44
CA VAL A 362 12.68 -8.62 -3.64
C VAL A 362 13.87 -7.66 -3.55
N ARG A 363 14.29 -7.12 -4.68
CA ARG A 363 15.31 -6.08 -4.76
C ARG A 363 14.81 -4.90 -5.60
N PRO A 364 15.13 -3.66 -5.23
CA PRO A 364 14.68 -2.49 -5.96
C PRO A 364 15.32 -2.42 -7.35
N GLU A 365 14.52 -2.04 -8.36
CA GLU A 365 14.96 -1.86 -9.74
C GLU A 365 15.62 -0.49 -9.96
N THR A 366 16.83 -0.32 -9.43
CA THR A 366 17.57 0.94 -9.43
C THR A 366 18.55 1.09 -10.60
N ALA A 367 18.74 0.05 -11.42
CA ALA A 367 19.74 0.04 -12.48
C ALA A 367 19.56 1.17 -13.50
N LEU A 368 18.31 1.52 -13.83
CA LEU A 368 17.99 2.62 -14.73
C LEU A 368 18.45 3.98 -14.14
N ALA A 369 18.12 4.22 -12.87
CA ALA A 369 18.51 5.44 -12.15
C ALA A 369 20.04 5.57 -12.01
N ALA A 370 20.72 4.46 -11.65
CA ALA A 370 22.19 4.43 -11.53
C ALA A 370 22.89 4.74 -12.86
N ARG A 371 22.42 4.15 -13.98
CA ARG A 371 22.98 4.44 -15.32
C ARG A 371 22.76 5.91 -15.74
N ALA A 372 21.70 6.53 -15.27
CA ALA A 372 21.42 7.95 -15.48
C ALA A 372 22.26 8.88 -14.59
N GLY A 373 23.08 8.34 -13.67
CA GLY A 373 23.93 9.13 -12.77
C GLY A 373 23.20 9.64 -11.51
N LEU A 374 21.99 9.13 -11.21
CA LEU A 374 21.29 9.48 -9.97
C LEU A 374 21.93 8.76 -8.75
N ALA A 375 21.86 9.40 -7.59
CA ALA A 375 22.35 8.81 -6.35
C ALA A 375 21.53 7.58 -5.96
N VAL A 376 22.23 6.46 -5.72
CA VAL A 376 21.63 5.16 -5.35
C VAL A 376 22.36 4.59 -4.15
N ASP A 377 21.62 4.27 -3.09
CA ASP A 377 22.08 3.50 -1.93
C ASP A 377 20.95 2.56 -1.47
N ARG A 378 20.98 1.29 -1.86
CA ARG A 378 19.93 0.30 -1.61
C ARG A 378 18.52 0.73 -2.07
N GLY A 379 18.44 1.78 -2.89
CA GLY A 379 17.28 2.45 -3.44
C GLY A 379 17.73 3.74 -4.11
N VAL A 380 16.88 4.43 -4.84
CA VAL A 380 17.13 5.78 -5.33
C VAL A 380 17.04 6.73 -4.13
N THR A 381 18.13 7.43 -3.83
CA THR A 381 18.16 8.41 -2.74
C THR A 381 17.34 9.63 -3.11
N VAL A 382 16.38 9.97 -2.27
CA VAL A 382 15.54 11.16 -2.41
C VAL A 382 15.57 12.00 -1.14
N ASP A 383 15.22 13.26 -1.28
CA ASP A 383 15.00 14.17 -0.16
C ASP A 383 13.61 13.96 0.49
N GLU A 384 13.26 14.79 1.45
CA GLU A 384 11.96 14.77 2.13
C GLU A 384 10.77 15.13 1.23
N TYR A 385 11.02 15.63 0.02
CA TYR A 385 10.03 15.96 -0.99
C TYR A 385 9.94 14.89 -2.09
N LEU A 386 10.66 13.77 -1.93
CA LEU A 386 10.81 12.68 -2.89
C LEU A 386 11.53 13.10 -4.19
N GLU A 387 12.27 14.22 -4.18
CA GLU A 387 13.11 14.64 -5.29
C GLU A 387 14.47 13.93 -5.20
N ALA A 388 14.93 13.39 -6.33
CA ALA A 388 16.20 12.69 -6.45
C ALA A 388 17.38 13.68 -6.56
N SER A 389 18.59 13.16 -6.79
CA SER A 389 19.82 13.98 -6.87
C SER A 389 19.92 14.88 -8.12
N ALA A 390 18.92 14.90 -8.97
CA ALA A 390 18.82 15.81 -10.13
C ALA A 390 17.47 16.53 -10.10
N PRO A 391 17.44 17.85 -10.44
CA PRO A 391 16.24 18.67 -10.37
C PRO A 391 15.11 18.13 -11.24
N ARG A 392 13.88 18.19 -10.74
CA ARG A 392 12.65 17.73 -11.40
C ARG A 392 12.61 16.23 -11.70
N ILE A 393 13.47 15.45 -11.04
CA ILE A 393 13.44 14.00 -11.09
C ILE A 393 13.07 13.50 -9.71
N PHE A 394 11.99 12.75 -9.63
CA PHE A 394 11.42 12.23 -8.39
C PHE A 394 11.49 10.69 -8.40
N ALA A 395 11.51 10.08 -7.22
CA ALA A 395 11.33 8.64 -7.10
C ALA A 395 10.34 8.31 -5.98
N ALA A 396 9.52 7.26 -6.20
CA ALA A 396 8.49 6.84 -5.26
C ALA A 396 8.30 5.31 -5.31
N GLY A 397 7.67 4.76 -4.26
CA GLY A 397 7.44 3.33 -4.10
C GLY A 397 8.70 2.56 -3.71
N ASP A 398 8.74 1.26 -4.00
CA ASP A 398 9.76 0.32 -3.53
C ASP A 398 11.21 0.74 -3.85
N ILE A 399 11.42 1.60 -4.86
CA ILE A 399 12.76 2.09 -5.22
C ILE A 399 13.22 3.29 -4.41
N ALA A 400 12.30 4.05 -3.79
CA ALA A 400 12.63 5.29 -3.11
C ALA A 400 13.25 5.02 -1.73
N ARG A 401 14.38 5.66 -1.44
CA ARG A 401 14.99 5.69 -0.12
C ARG A 401 15.00 7.11 0.40
N TRP A 402 14.16 7.38 1.40
CA TRP A 402 13.87 8.72 1.91
C TRP A 402 14.26 8.89 3.38
N PRO A 403 14.49 10.12 3.86
CA PRO A 403 14.75 10.39 5.27
C PRO A 403 13.47 10.20 6.09
N ASP A 404 13.47 9.22 6.99
CA ASP A 404 12.38 8.99 7.94
C ASP A 404 12.54 9.89 9.15
N ARG A 405 11.53 10.71 9.41
CA ARG A 405 11.57 11.68 10.51
C ARG A 405 11.42 11.04 11.89
N LEU A 406 10.75 9.89 11.96
CA LEU A 406 10.58 9.19 13.23
C LEU A 406 11.90 8.63 13.74
N THR A 407 12.71 8.04 12.88
CA THR A 407 13.99 7.44 13.25
C THR A 407 15.18 8.36 13.03
N GLY A 408 15.10 9.33 12.13
CA GLY A 408 16.20 10.15 11.63
C GLY A 408 17.13 9.41 10.67
N GLU A 409 16.81 8.16 10.31
CA GLU A 409 17.56 7.34 9.36
C GLU A 409 16.91 7.41 7.97
N SER A 410 17.66 7.14 6.90
CA SER A 410 17.05 6.95 5.59
C SER A 410 16.55 5.52 5.46
N ILE A 411 15.26 5.35 5.20
CA ILE A 411 14.58 4.05 5.08
C ILE A 411 14.07 3.82 3.66
N ARG A 412 13.84 2.56 3.34
CA ARG A 412 13.16 2.09 2.13
C ARG A 412 12.24 0.93 2.52
N VAL A 413 10.99 1.00 2.15
CA VAL A 413 10.00 -0.05 2.42
C VAL A 413 9.30 -0.48 1.13
N GLU A 414 8.83 -1.71 1.10
CA GLU A 414 8.16 -2.35 -0.04
C GLU A 414 6.69 -2.58 0.32
N HIS A 415 5.99 -1.49 0.65
CA HIS A 415 4.59 -1.52 1.09
C HIS A 415 3.70 -0.84 0.06
N PHE A 416 2.61 -1.51 -0.33
CA PHE A 416 1.68 -1.04 -1.36
C PHE A 416 1.11 0.35 -1.03
N VAL A 417 0.59 0.54 0.19
CA VAL A 417 0.02 1.81 0.64
C VAL A 417 1.07 2.92 0.70
N VAL A 418 2.30 2.61 1.12
CA VAL A 418 3.41 3.59 1.13
C VAL A 418 3.73 4.01 -0.29
N ALA A 419 3.78 3.07 -1.24
CA ALA A 419 4.03 3.37 -2.64
C ALA A 419 2.98 4.31 -3.23
N GLU A 420 1.69 4.09 -2.96
CA GLU A 420 0.62 4.97 -3.39
C GLU A 420 0.72 6.36 -2.75
N ARG A 421 0.92 6.44 -1.44
CA ARG A 421 1.09 7.72 -0.71
C ARG A 421 2.30 8.50 -1.21
N GLN A 422 3.42 7.83 -1.50
CA GLN A 422 4.58 8.46 -2.13
C GLN A 422 4.27 8.95 -3.54
N GLY A 423 3.55 8.18 -4.35
CA GLY A 423 3.07 8.61 -5.66
C GLY A 423 2.22 9.88 -5.58
N GLN A 424 1.30 9.96 -4.61
CA GLN A 424 0.48 11.16 -4.37
C GLN A 424 1.33 12.37 -3.99
N THR A 425 2.28 12.21 -3.05
CA THR A 425 3.17 13.29 -2.61
C THR A 425 4.11 13.74 -3.73
N ALA A 426 4.72 12.81 -4.47
CA ALA A 426 5.58 13.13 -5.61
C ALA A 426 4.82 13.92 -6.68
N ALA A 427 3.58 13.54 -7.00
CA ALA A 427 2.74 14.26 -7.94
C ALA A 427 2.49 15.72 -7.51
N ARG A 428 2.15 15.95 -6.23
CA ARG A 428 1.98 17.30 -5.68
C ARG A 428 3.29 18.11 -5.70
N ASN A 429 4.42 17.46 -5.47
CA ASN A 429 5.74 18.09 -5.52
C ASN A 429 6.18 18.43 -6.95
N ILE A 430 5.84 17.61 -7.94
CA ILE A 430 5.97 17.94 -9.37
C ILE A 430 5.17 19.21 -9.69
N LEU A 431 4.02 19.41 -9.05
CA LEU A 431 3.19 20.62 -9.16
C LEU A 431 3.69 21.80 -8.29
N GLY A 432 4.84 21.68 -7.63
CA GLY A 432 5.46 22.74 -6.85
C GLY A 432 4.90 22.96 -5.44
N ARG A 433 4.12 22.02 -4.91
CA ARG A 433 3.52 22.14 -3.55
C ARG A 433 4.53 22.08 -2.42
N ARG A 434 5.71 21.47 -2.64
CA ARG A 434 6.75 21.24 -1.61
C ARG A 434 6.19 20.58 -0.35
N GLU A 435 5.40 19.53 -0.56
CA GLU A 435 4.83 18.72 0.51
C GLU A 435 5.86 17.68 0.97
N ARG A 436 6.18 17.66 2.25
CA ARG A 436 7.06 16.62 2.82
C ARG A 436 6.34 15.28 2.85
N PHE A 437 7.09 14.22 2.58
CA PHE A 437 6.58 12.87 2.77
C PHE A 437 6.73 12.46 4.24
N ASP A 438 5.69 12.72 5.01
CA ASP A 438 5.61 12.42 6.45
C ASP A 438 4.59 11.29 6.74
N ALA A 439 4.21 10.49 5.75
CA ALA A 439 3.27 9.41 5.98
C ALA A 439 3.93 8.27 6.78
N VAL A 440 3.26 7.84 7.84
CA VAL A 440 3.68 6.66 8.63
C VAL A 440 3.60 5.43 7.73
N PRO A 441 4.67 4.60 7.65
CA PRO A 441 4.62 3.35 6.93
C PRO A 441 3.50 2.44 7.45
N PHE A 442 2.81 1.79 6.51
CA PHE A 442 1.71 0.89 6.81
C PHE A 442 1.70 -0.28 5.84
N PHE A 443 1.47 -1.49 6.36
CA PHE A 443 1.12 -2.65 5.55
C PHE A 443 0.21 -3.58 6.34
N TRP A 444 -0.39 -4.55 5.64
CA TRP A 444 -1.15 -5.62 6.24
C TRP A 444 -0.82 -6.96 5.59
N THR A 445 -1.11 -8.04 6.29
CA THR A 445 -1.10 -9.40 5.75
C THR A 445 -2.35 -10.14 6.19
N GLU A 446 -2.85 -10.99 5.32
CA GLU A 446 -3.97 -11.88 5.59
C GLU A 446 -3.60 -13.30 5.22
N GLN A 447 -3.81 -14.22 6.14
CA GLN A 447 -3.52 -15.64 5.97
C GLN A 447 -4.63 -16.44 6.64
N TYR A 448 -5.44 -17.16 5.85
CA TYR A 448 -6.67 -17.82 6.31
C TYR A 448 -7.67 -16.82 6.92
N ASP A 449 -7.98 -16.96 8.20
CA ASP A 449 -8.84 -16.08 9.00
C ASP A 449 -8.05 -15.16 9.95
N PHE A 450 -6.74 -15.02 9.71
CA PHE A 450 -5.84 -14.18 10.49
C PHE A 450 -5.41 -12.97 9.69
N GLY A 451 -5.79 -11.78 10.15
CA GLY A 451 -5.35 -10.49 9.64
C GLY A 451 -4.44 -9.80 10.65
N LEU A 452 -3.34 -9.23 10.16
CA LEU A 452 -2.42 -8.39 10.93
C LEU A 452 -2.14 -7.11 10.17
N ALA A 453 -2.37 -5.96 10.81
CA ALA A 453 -1.94 -4.66 10.31
C ALA A 453 -0.70 -4.18 11.07
N TYR A 454 0.26 -3.59 10.35
CA TYR A 454 1.53 -3.10 10.90
C TYR A 454 1.70 -1.62 10.58
N VAL A 455 1.90 -0.80 11.60
CA VAL A 455 1.99 0.66 11.55
C VAL A 455 3.34 1.10 12.04
N GLY A 456 4.02 1.96 11.30
CA GLY A 456 5.39 2.39 11.59
C GLY A 456 6.44 1.53 10.87
N HIS A 457 7.70 1.67 11.27
CA HIS A 457 8.81 0.90 10.70
C HIS A 457 9.89 0.63 11.75
N ALA A 458 10.18 -0.64 11.99
CA ALA A 458 11.23 -1.08 12.89
C ALA A 458 12.14 -2.12 12.18
N GLU A 459 13.22 -1.64 11.53
CA GLU A 459 14.24 -2.55 10.98
C GLU A 459 14.90 -3.41 12.07
N ARG A 460 15.03 -2.84 13.27
CA ARG A 460 15.60 -3.48 14.46
C ARG A 460 14.86 -2.99 15.69
N TRP A 461 14.70 -3.88 16.64
CA TRP A 461 14.09 -3.62 17.94
C TRP A 461 14.90 -4.32 19.03
N ASP A 462 14.87 -3.79 20.23
CA ASP A 462 15.49 -4.37 21.44
C ASP A 462 14.44 -4.87 22.43
N LYS A 463 13.16 -4.48 22.24
CA LYS A 463 12.05 -4.90 23.08
C LYS A 463 10.78 -5.05 22.27
N ILE A 464 10.02 -6.11 22.55
CA ILE A 464 8.64 -6.31 22.08
C ILE A 464 7.73 -6.36 23.30
N GLU A 465 6.60 -5.65 23.23
CA GLU A 465 5.54 -5.70 24.22
C GLU A 465 4.25 -6.17 23.55
N VAL A 466 3.59 -7.16 24.16
CA VAL A 466 2.30 -7.70 23.71
C VAL A 466 1.25 -7.34 24.73
N ASP A 467 0.22 -6.61 24.31
CA ASP A 467 -0.99 -6.38 25.06
C ASP A 467 -2.14 -7.18 24.44
N GLY A 468 -2.78 -8.04 25.24
CA GLY A 468 -3.80 -8.97 24.78
C GLY A 468 -3.27 -10.39 24.54
N SER A 469 -3.78 -11.10 23.52
CA SER A 469 -3.46 -12.50 23.28
C SER A 469 -3.47 -12.86 21.79
N LEU A 470 -2.35 -13.38 21.29
CA LEU A 470 -2.24 -13.94 19.94
C LEU A 470 -3.17 -15.13 19.74
N ASP A 471 -3.28 -16.02 20.72
CA ASP A 471 -4.15 -17.22 20.64
C ASP A 471 -5.63 -16.84 20.51
N ARG A 472 -6.04 -15.73 21.13
CA ARG A 472 -7.39 -15.17 20.98
C ARG A 472 -7.55 -14.26 19.77
N ARG A 473 -6.44 -14.03 19.04
CA ARG A 473 -6.38 -13.10 17.89
C ARG A 473 -6.87 -11.69 18.23
N ASP A 474 -6.57 -11.23 19.43
CA ASP A 474 -6.95 -9.93 19.96
C ASP A 474 -5.78 -9.35 20.72
N CYS A 475 -4.90 -8.63 20.02
CA CYS A 475 -3.70 -8.06 20.62
C CYS A 475 -3.12 -6.87 19.85
N THR A 476 -2.32 -6.12 20.59
CA THR A 476 -1.42 -5.07 20.09
C THR A 476 0.01 -5.46 20.44
N ILE A 477 0.92 -5.35 19.47
CA ILE A 477 2.33 -5.71 19.60
C ILE A 477 3.15 -4.47 19.30
N SER A 478 3.86 -3.94 20.29
CA SER A 478 4.67 -2.73 20.17
C SER A 478 6.15 -3.08 20.06
N TYR A 479 6.84 -2.48 19.09
CA TYR A 479 8.26 -2.68 18.82
C TYR A 479 9.03 -1.43 19.25
N TRP A 480 10.01 -1.63 20.14
CA TRP A 480 10.76 -0.56 20.76
C TRP A 480 12.25 -0.67 20.45
N ARG A 481 12.93 0.46 20.36
CA ARG A 481 14.39 0.55 20.28
C ARG A 481 14.86 1.75 21.08
N ALA A 482 15.79 1.54 22.01
CA ALA A 482 16.36 2.57 22.88
C ALA A 482 15.25 3.40 23.58
N GLY A 483 14.20 2.75 24.07
CA GLY A 483 13.07 3.39 24.76
C GLY A 483 12.09 4.15 23.85
N LYS A 484 12.28 4.13 22.53
CA LYS A 484 11.39 4.74 21.55
C LYS A 484 10.53 3.68 20.85
N LYS A 485 9.21 3.90 20.78
CA LYS A 485 8.30 3.07 20.01
C LYS A 485 8.50 3.38 18.52
N LEU A 486 8.77 2.36 17.70
CA LEU A 486 9.04 2.52 16.27
C LEU A 486 7.92 1.95 15.39
N ALA A 487 7.24 0.91 15.88
CA ALA A 487 6.13 0.30 15.16
C ALA A 487 5.15 -0.37 16.11
N VAL A 488 3.94 -0.60 15.60
CA VAL A 488 2.88 -1.34 16.28
C VAL A 488 2.24 -2.29 15.27
N ALA A 489 2.13 -3.58 15.62
CA ALA A 489 1.28 -4.51 14.91
C ALA A 489 -0.02 -4.72 15.69
N VAL A 490 -1.14 -4.82 14.99
CA VAL A 490 -2.44 -5.09 15.60
C VAL A 490 -3.11 -6.28 14.94
N VAL A 491 -3.79 -7.08 15.76
CA VAL A 491 -4.63 -8.21 15.34
C VAL A 491 -6.02 -7.97 15.87
N HIS A 492 -7.01 -7.77 14.99
CA HIS A 492 -8.41 -7.44 15.29
C HIS A 492 -8.59 -6.22 16.23
N ARG A 493 -7.61 -5.31 16.24
CA ARG A 493 -7.64 -4.05 17.01
C ARG A 493 -7.40 -2.86 16.09
N ASP A 494 -8.16 -2.76 15.02
CA ASP A 494 -7.97 -1.77 13.94
C ASP A 494 -7.92 -0.33 14.46
N LEU A 495 -8.78 0.01 15.44
CA LEU A 495 -8.79 1.35 16.03
C LEU A 495 -7.48 1.66 16.78
N GLU A 496 -6.85 0.67 17.41
CA GLU A 496 -5.54 0.86 18.05
C GLU A 496 -4.44 1.08 17.01
N GLY A 497 -4.52 0.43 15.84
CA GLY A 497 -3.66 0.71 14.70
C GLY A 497 -3.77 2.15 14.21
N LEU A 498 -4.99 2.68 14.06
CA LEU A 498 -5.23 4.08 13.71
C LEU A 498 -4.71 5.06 14.77
N LYS A 499 -4.90 4.77 16.04
CA LYS A 499 -4.37 5.58 17.15
C LYS A 499 -2.84 5.61 17.13
N ALA A 500 -2.20 4.46 16.84
CA ALA A 500 -0.74 4.39 16.70
C ALA A 500 -0.23 5.23 15.52
N GLU A 501 -0.91 5.22 14.36
CA GLU A 501 -0.57 6.09 13.24
C GLU A 501 -0.60 7.57 13.66
N VAL A 502 -1.66 8.00 14.35
CA VAL A 502 -1.79 9.39 14.86
C VAL A 502 -0.72 9.72 15.90
N GLU A 503 -0.37 8.77 16.79
CA GLU A 503 0.72 8.93 17.76
C GLU A 503 2.06 9.22 17.05
N PHE A 504 2.39 8.42 16.01
CA PHE A 504 3.61 8.62 15.24
C PHE A 504 3.61 9.93 14.44
N GLU A 505 2.48 10.32 13.83
CA GLU A 505 2.35 11.60 13.13
C GLU A 505 2.58 12.79 14.07
N ARG A 506 2.01 12.75 15.28
CA ARG A 506 2.21 13.77 16.31
C ARG A 506 3.68 13.83 16.78
N ALA A 507 4.33 12.68 16.95
CA ALA A 507 5.74 12.61 17.31
C ALA A 507 6.64 13.27 16.25
N MET A 508 6.38 13.01 14.97
CA MET A 508 7.11 13.64 13.86
C MET A 508 6.88 15.15 13.80
N THR A 509 5.65 15.62 14.06
CA THR A 509 5.33 17.05 14.09
C THR A 509 6.05 17.78 15.23
N ALA A 510 6.07 17.20 16.43
CA ALA A 510 6.76 17.76 17.58
C ALA A 510 8.27 17.90 17.38
N MET A 511 8.91 16.94 16.70
CA MET A 511 10.32 17.01 16.32
C MET A 511 10.63 18.19 15.40
N SER A 512 9.72 18.55 14.49
CA SER A 512 9.89 19.69 13.59
C SER A 512 9.90 21.03 14.33
N ALA A 513 9.00 21.18 15.29
CA ALA A 513 8.91 22.40 16.09
C ALA A 513 10.20 22.63 16.88
N ASN A 514 10.80 21.57 17.45
CA ASN A 514 12.05 21.65 18.20
C ASN A 514 13.24 22.02 17.30
N VAL A 515 13.35 21.49 16.09
CA VAL A 515 14.42 21.83 15.14
C VAL A 515 14.33 23.30 14.70
N GLN A 516 13.14 23.84 14.50
CA GLN A 516 12.98 25.26 14.15
C GLN A 516 13.34 26.19 15.31
N VAL A 517 13.04 25.80 16.55
CA VAL A 517 13.43 26.59 17.75
C VAL A 517 14.95 26.62 17.93
N ASP A 518 15.64 25.50 17.70
CA ASP A 518 17.11 25.46 17.79
C ASP A 518 17.79 26.25 16.68
N GLN A 519 17.28 26.20 15.45
CA GLN A 519 17.82 27.03 14.34
C GLN A 519 17.56 28.52 14.55
N ALA A 520 16.47 28.92 15.21
CA ALA A 520 16.19 30.29 15.55
C ALA A 520 17.13 30.81 16.67
N ARG A 521 17.60 29.94 17.59
CA ARG A 521 18.56 30.27 18.66
C ARG A 521 20.00 30.44 18.15
N TYR A 522 20.35 29.87 17.01
CA TYR A 522 21.71 29.94 16.41
C TYR A 522 21.82 30.95 15.25
N ARG A 523 20.95 31.97 15.14
CA ARG A 523 21.22 33.08 14.24
C ARG A 523 22.32 33.96 14.91
N PRO A 524 23.52 34.05 14.34
CA PRO A 524 24.50 35.02 14.83
C PRO A 524 23.92 36.42 14.64
N THR A 525 23.88 37.17 15.72
CA THR A 525 23.64 38.62 15.67
C THR A 525 24.81 39.22 14.91
N CYS A 526 24.58 39.67 13.65
CA CYS A 526 25.46 40.62 12.98
C CYS A 526 25.24 42.02 13.50
#